data_754ccb1fc1af0b3121d0564f98a33bba
#
_entry.id   754ccb1fc1af0b3121d0564f98a33bba
#
_cell.length_a   1.000
_cell.length_b   1.000
_cell.length_c   1.000
_cell.angle_alpha   90.00
_cell.angle_beta   90.00
_cell.angle_gamma   90.00
#
_symmetry.space_group_name_H-M   'P 1'
#
loop_
_entity.id
_entity.type
_entity.pdbx_description
1 polymer ?
#
loop_
_entity_poly.entity_id
_entity_poly.type
_entity_poly.pdbx_seq_one_letter_code
_entity_poly.pdbx_strand_id
1 'polypeptide(L)'
;MRKCLCFVVLLLALASCQKGHMVTVTVHGSGSVSPLQVADVPTGESCSFSITPDPGHSLHALLVNGSKDPAVTLTNSATSYLLSNITADVVLGVQFIPTPWIKLTVEPSGIVLPYGDTCTVSWEIANLSMVYLNGEPVDTYRNKKVLRLFADTKFTLTGKFGDYTFTDEKEVEVGDWTTSKFGLVSKYPWRYDSLGRSSLDGKVLKRWSVTPEEKDVVYFYLREGILYSSKDSSRTNPWYILDENTIVINGSVRKLQVDDKQMIISYQTENHGEIVWFDMIFKHASDVPNDPD
;
A
#
# COMPACT_ATOMS: atom_id res chain seq x y z
N MET A 1 -21.07 -102.87 16.87
CA MET A 1 -22.07 -101.97 16.39
C MET A 1 -21.94 -100.61 17.11
N ARG A 2 -21.27 -99.70 16.51
CA ARG A 2 -21.01 -98.31 17.07
C ARG A 2 -21.90 -97.34 16.40
N LYS A 3 -22.78 -96.66 17.16
CA LYS A 3 -23.59 -95.58 16.68
C LYS A 3 -22.80 -94.31 16.64
N CYS A 4 -22.60 -93.71 15.45
CA CYS A 4 -22.07 -92.34 15.27
C CYS A 4 -23.18 -91.33 15.51
N LEU A 5 -23.02 -90.52 16.52
CA LEU A 5 -23.89 -89.37 16.81
C LEU A 5 -23.31 -88.11 16.11
N CYS A 6 -23.92 -87.65 14.98
CA CYS A 6 -23.56 -86.39 14.33
C CYS A 6 -24.14 -85.21 15.14
N PHE A 7 -23.24 -84.45 15.75
CA PHE A 7 -23.57 -83.15 16.37
C PHE A 7 -23.55 -82.05 15.29
N VAL A 8 -24.73 -81.67 14.85
CA VAL A 8 -24.85 -80.50 13.95
C VAL A 8 -24.80 -79.22 14.82
N VAL A 9 -23.69 -78.56 14.84
CA VAL A 9 -23.56 -77.19 15.42
C VAL A 9 -24.15 -76.17 14.42
N LEU A 10 -25.35 -75.71 14.71
CA LEU A 10 -25.97 -74.57 13.98
C LEU A 10 -25.35 -73.29 14.46
N LEU A 11 -24.38 -72.74 13.71
CA LEU A 11 -23.87 -71.40 13.93
C LEU A 11 -24.97 -70.44 13.50
N LEU A 12 -25.74 -69.92 14.46
CA LEU A 12 -26.56 -68.72 14.23
C LEU A 12 -25.60 -67.53 14.08
N ALA A 13 -25.34 -67.11 12.85
CA ALA A 13 -24.78 -65.83 12.56
C ALA A 13 -25.83 -64.77 12.96
N LEU A 14 -25.66 -64.19 14.15
CA LEU A 14 -26.38 -62.97 14.52
C LEU A 14 -25.89 -61.87 13.58
N ALA A 15 -26.54 -61.72 12.41
CA ALA A 15 -26.47 -60.50 11.62
C ALA A 15 -27.05 -59.38 12.50
N SER A 16 -26.19 -58.74 13.31
CA SER A 16 -26.52 -57.47 13.96
C SER A 16 -26.82 -56.52 12.84
N CYS A 17 -28.10 -56.21 12.63
CA CYS A 17 -28.51 -55.11 11.76
C CYS A 17 -28.04 -53.82 12.46
N GLN A 18 -26.75 -53.49 12.28
CA GLN A 18 -26.25 -52.19 12.72
C GLN A 18 -27.00 -51.14 11.93
N LYS A 19 -27.86 -50.39 12.62
CA LYS A 19 -28.53 -49.21 12.04
C LYS A 19 -27.46 -48.25 11.54
N GLY A 20 -27.42 -48.06 10.23
CA GLY A 20 -26.55 -47.07 9.63
C GLY A 20 -26.91 -45.65 10.08
N HIS A 21 -25.95 -44.79 10.13
CA HIS A 21 -26.10 -43.37 10.45
C HIS A 21 -26.32 -42.57 9.19
N MET A 22 -26.97 -41.44 9.33
CA MET A 22 -27.19 -40.50 8.22
C MET A 22 -26.37 -39.25 8.41
N VAL A 23 -25.68 -38.85 7.34
CA VAL A 23 -24.99 -37.52 7.28
C VAL A 23 -25.77 -36.67 6.32
N THR A 24 -26.28 -35.54 6.79
CA THR A 24 -26.98 -34.54 5.98
C THR A 24 -26.17 -33.27 5.90
N VAL A 25 -25.99 -32.72 4.70
CA VAL A 25 -25.27 -31.46 4.48
C VAL A 25 -26.24 -30.31 4.34
N THR A 26 -25.99 -29.22 5.06
CA THR A 26 -26.65 -27.93 4.89
C THR A 26 -25.65 -26.92 4.36
N VAL A 27 -26.01 -26.23 3.27
CA VAL A 27 -25.12 -25.23 2.64
C VAL A 27 -25.68 -23.82 2.86
N HIS A 28 -24.82 -22.92 3.35
CA HIS A 28 -25.11 -21.49 3.54
C HIS A 28 -24.14 -20.65 2.70
N GLY A 29 -24.65 -19.70 1.95
CA GLY A 29 -23.85 -18.87 1.03
C GLY A 29 -23.69 -19.52 -0.34
N SER A 30 -22.73 -19.03 -1.14
CA SER A 30 -22.56 -19.42 -2.53
C SER A 30 -21.41 -20.41 -2.71
N GLY A 31 -21.76 -21.63 -3.01
CA GLY A 31 -20.86 -22.75 -3.25
C GLY A 31 -21.62 -24.06 -3.31
N SER A 32 -20.91 -25.13 -3.56
CA SER A 32 -21.50 -26.47 -3.69
C SER A 32 -20.77 -27.49 -2.84
N VAL A 33 -21.50 -28.51 -2.42
CA VAL A 33 -20.98 -29.66 -1.68
C VAL A 33 -21.52 -30.95 -2.30
N SER A 34 -20.69 -31.96 -2.41
CA SER A 34 -21.07 -33.27 -2.92
C SER A 34 -20.40 -34.39 -2.11
N PRO A 35 -21.16 -35.39 -1.67
CA PRO A 35 -22.63 -35.53 -1.73
C PRO A 35 -23.32 -34.61 -0.71
N LEU A 36 -24.62 -34.31 -0.93
CA LEU A 36 -25.44 -33.56 0.04
C LEU A 36 -26.05 -34.45 1.14
N GLN A 37 -26.03 -35.77 0.95
CA GLN A 37 -26.48 -36.73 1.93
C GLN A 37 -25.76 -38.07 1.73
N VAL A 38 -25.40 -38.71 2.82
CA VAL A 38 -24.90 -40.11 2.84
C VAL A 38 -25.72 -40.88 3.86
N ALA A 39 -26.40 -41.93 3.38
CA ALA A 39 -27.22 -42.79 4.22
C ALA A 39 -26.50 -44.10 4.56
N ASP A 40 -26.95 -44.76 5.60
CA ASP A 40 -26.51 -46.12 6.02
C ASP A 40 -24.98 -46.20 6.28
N VAL A 41 -24.38 -45.13 6.85
CA VAL A 41 -22.95 -45.11 7.23
C VAL A 41 -22.77 -46.03 8.45
N PRO A 42 -21.94 -47.06 8.36
CA PRO A 42 -21.69 -47.94 9.52
C PRO A 42 -21.03 -47.17 10.68
N THR A 43 -21.34 -47.55 11.91
CA THR A 43 -20.74 -46.96 13.11
C THR A 43 -19.20 -47.04 13.09
N GLY A 44 -18.55 -45.87 13.26
CA GLY A 44 -17.08 -45.75 13.25
C GLY A 44 -16.47 -45.47 11.87
N GLU A 45 -17.26 -45.59 10.80
CA GLU A 45 -16.79 -45.30 9.44
C GLU A 45 -16.71 -43.78 9.17
N SER A 46 -16.20 -43.43 7.99
CA SER A 46 -15.93 -42.06 7.58
C SER A 46 -16.58 -41.72 6.23
N CYS A 47 -16.93 -40.47 6.04
CA CYS A 47 -17.46 -39.95 4.77
C CYS A 47 -16.61 -38.80 4.24
N SER A 48 -16.41 -38.75 2.93
CA SER A 48 -15.69 -37.68 2.26
C SER A 48 -16.64 -36.77 1.49
N PHE A 49 -16.43 -35.46 1.58
CA PHE A 49 -17.21 -34.43 0.92
C PHE A 49 -16.31 -33.56 0.06
N SER A 50 -16.70 -33.33 -1.18
CA SER A 50 -16.07 -32.33 -2.05
C SER A 50 -16.78 -31.00 -1.85
N ILE A 51 -16.03 -29.96 -1.53
CA ILE A 51 -16.55 -28.62 -1.22
C ILE A 51 -15.94 -27.64 -2.21
N THR A 52 -16.77 -26.89 -2.93
CA THR A 52 -16.34 -25.97 -3.97
C THR A 52 -17.02 -24.61 -3.77
N PRO A 53 -16.27 -23.58 -3.33
CA PRO A 53 -16.80 -22.21 -3.32
C PRO A 53 -17.07 -21.71 -4.74
N ASP A 54 -18.14 -20.92 -4.91
CA ASP A 54 -18.39 -20.22 -6.17
C ASP A 54 -17.36 -19.09 -6.41
N PRO A 55 -17.16 -18.63 -7.64
CA PRO A 55 -16.29 -17.48 -7.91
C PRO A 55 -16.63 -16.27 -7.04
N GLY A 56 -15.61 -15.69 -6.41
CA GLY A 56 -15.78 -14.56 -5.49
C GLY A 56 -16.25 -14.94 -4.08
N HIS A 57 -16.32 -16.23 -3.77
CA HIS A 57 -16.68 -16.74 -2.43
C HIS A 57 -15.56 -17.63 -1.87
N SER A 58 -15.58 -17.80 -0.56
CA SER A 58 -14.64 -18.64 0.19
C SER A 58 -15.38 -19.53 1.19
N LEU A 59 -14.91 -20.75 1.37
CA LEU A 59 -15.28 -21.56 2.52
C LEU A 59 -14.79 -20.87 3.79
N HIS A 60 -15.71 -20.60 4.71
CA HIS A 60 -15.41 -19.91 5.97
C HIS A 60 -15.41 -20.87 7.17
N ALA A 61 -16.38 -21.76 7.20
CA ALA A 61 -16.51 -22.70 8.30
C ALA A 61 -17.21 -23.99 7.88
N LEU A 62 -16.85 -25.10 8.54
CA LEU A 62 -17.61 -26.32 8.64
C LEU A 62 -18.11 -26.48 10.08
N LEU A 63 -19.38 -26.89 10.20
CA LEU A 63 -20.02 -27.10 11.49
C LEU A 63 -20.50 -28.55 11.58
N VAL A 64 -19.94 -29.32 12.48
CA VAL A 64 -20.39 -30.68 12.77
C VAL A 64 -21.37 -30.60 13.93
N ASN A 65 -22.65 -30.90 13.66
CA ASN A 65 -23.74 -30.74 14.62
C ASN A 65 -23.77 -29.36 15.31
N GLY A 66 -23.52 -28.29 14.52
CA GLY A 66 -23.49 -26.91 15.00
C GLY A 66 -22.16 -26.46 15.62
N SER A 67 -21.22 -27.34 15.88
CA SER A 67 -19.90 -26.99 16.41
C SER A 67 -18.91 -26.77 15.28
N LYS A 68 -18.21 -25.62 15.28
CA LYS A 68 -17.20 -25.29 14.27
C LYS A 68 -16.00 -26.23 14.36
N ASP A 69 -15.59 -26.78 13.23
CA ASP A 69 -14.35 -27.53 13.10
C ASP A 69 -13.17 -26.56 13.03
N PRO A 70 -12.26 -26.55 14.03
CA PRO A 70 -11.12 -25.63 14.07
C PRO A 70 -10.05 -25.94 13.01
N ALA A 71 -10.05 -27.11 12.40
CA ALA A 71 -9.09 -27.48 11.36
C ALA A 71 -9.41 -26.81 10.01
N VAL A 72 -10.62 -26.26 9.85
CA VAL A 72 -11.05 -25.61 8.60
C VAL A 72 -10.64 -24.15 8.58
N THR A 73 -9.81 -23.81 7.61
CA THR A 73 -9.33 -22.45 7.36
C THR A 73 -10.05 -21.80 6.18
N LEU A 74 -10.05 -20.47 6.15
CA LEU A 74 -10.61 -19.71 5.03
C LEU A 74 -9.89 -20.07 3.72
N THR A 75 -10.64 -20.52 2.71
CA THR A 75 -10.13 -20.86 1.38
C THR A 75 -11.13 -20.58 0.26
N ASN A 76 -10.65 -20.05 -0.87
CA ASN A 76 -11.44 -19.90 -2.09
C ASN A 76 -11.21 -21.01 -3.11
N SER A 77 -10.42 -22.01 -2.76
CA SER A 77 -10.15 -23.19 -3.59
C SER A 77 -11.06 -24.35 -3.24
N ALA A 78 -11.37 -25.19 -4.24
CA ALA A 78 -12.03 -26.45 -4.00
C ALA A 78 -11.19 -27.31 -3.05
N THR A 79 -11.85 -27.96 -2.11
CA THR A 79 -11.21 -28.81 -1.09
C THR A 79 -12.05 -30.06 -0.82
N SER A 80 -11.44 -31.02 -0.17
CA SER A 80 -12.14 -32.21 0.34
C SER A 80 -12.14 -32.20 1.88
N TYR A 81 -13.23 -32.64 2.45
CA TYR A 81 -13.38 -32.79 3.90
C TYR A 81 -13.72 -34.23 4.25
N LEU A 82 -12.95 -34.82 5.18
CA LEU A 82 -13.18 -36.17 5.71
C LEU A 82 -13.84 -36.06 7.08
N LEU A 83 -15.11 -36.40 7.17
CA LEU A 83 -15.81 -36.58 8.42
C LEU A 83 -15.58 -38.01 8.93
N SER A 84 -14.81 -38.15 9.99
CA SER A 84 -14.36 -39.47 10.51
C SER A 84 -15.12 -39.90 11.77
N ASN A 85 -15.11 -41.22 12.03
CA ASN A 85 -15.64 -41.85 13.23
C ASN A 85 -17.12 -41.46 13.49
N ILE A 86 -17.98 -41.72 12.52
CA ILE A 86 -19.40 -41.42 12.58
C ILE A 86 -20.08 -42.44 13.48
N THR A 87 -20.57 -42.01 14.66
CA THR A 87 -21.22 -42.86 15.67
C THR A 87 -22.68 -42.51 15.93
N ALA A 88 -23.19 -41.49 15.27
CA ALA A 88 -24.57 -41.02 15.31
C ALA A 88 -24.91 -40.30 14.02
N ASP A 89 -26.17 -39.92 13.81
CA ASP A 89 -26.58 -39.06 12.72
C ASP A 89 -25.89 -37.68 12.85
N VAL A 90 -25.40 -37.13 11.72
CA VAL A 90 -24.65 -35.89 11.69
C VAL A 90 -25.28 -34.90 10.73
N VAL A 91 -25.34 -33.63 11.15
CA VAL A 91 -25.62 -32.50 10.27
C VAL A 91 -24.28 -31.76 10.04
N LEU A 92 -23.82 -31.77 8.79
CA LEU A 92 -22.64 -31.02 8.36
C LEU A 92 -23.08 -29.69 7.77
N GLY A 93 -22.89 -28.61 8.50
CA GLY A 93 -23.12 -27.25 8.02
C GLY A 93 -21.89 -26.73 7.27
N VAL A 94 -22.06 -26.24 6.04
CA VAL A 94 -20.99 -25.65 5.24
C VAL A 94 -21.33 -24.19 5.01
N GLN A 95 -20.42 -23.28 5.41
CA GLN A 95 -20.62 -21.84 5.30
C GLN A 95 -19.66 -21.22 4.31
N PHE A 96 -20.21 -20.62 3.26
CA PHE A 96 -19.48 -19.80 2.31
C PHE A 96 -19.78 -18.32 2.56
N ILE A 97 -18.75 -17.48 2.37
CA ILE A 97 -18.84 -16.03 2.47
C ILE A 97 -18.24 -15.38 1.23
N PRO A 98 -18.61 -14.13 0.89
CA PRO A 98 -17.87 -13.36 -0.10
C PRO A 98 -16.39 -13.26 0.30
N THR A 99 -15.48 -13.55 -0.65
CA THR A 99 -14.03 -13.59 -0.40
C THR A 99 -13.52 -12.25 0.11
N PRO A 100 -12.89 -12.19 1.29
CA PRO A 100 -12.17 -11.00 1.71
C PRO A 100 -10.88 -10.85 0.90
N TRP A 101 -10.58 -9.63 0.45
CA TRP A 101 -9.32 -9.35 -0.23
C TRP A 101 -8.91 -7.88 -0.09
N ILE A 102 -7.63 -7.61 -0.36
CA ILE A 102 -7.01 -6.30 -0.26
C ILE A 102 -6.01 -6.14 -1.41
N LYS A 103 -5.89 -4.93 -1.95
CA LYS A 103 -4.92 -4.61 -3.00
C LYS A 103 -4.41 -3.19 -2.79
N LEU A 104 -3.10 -3.05 -2.77
CA LEU A 104 -2.39 -1.78 -2.69
C LEU A 104 -1.77 -1.45 -4.05
N THR A 105 -1.92 -0.21 -4.48
CA THR A 105 -1.30 0.30 -5.71
C THR A 105 -0.58 1.60 -5.39
N VAL A 106 0.63 1.76 -5.93
CA VAL A 106 1.40 3.01 -5.84
C VAL A 106 1.79 3.45 -7.24
N GLU A 107 1.52 4.72 -7.54
CA GLU A 107 1.83 5.35 -8.82
C GLU A 107 2.66 6.63 -8.60
N PRO A 108 3.73 6.86 -9.41
CA PRO A 108 4.21 5.99 -10.49
C PRO A 108 4.84 4.70 -9.94
N SER A 109 4.77 3.62 -10.72
CA SER A 109 5.32 2.30 -10.36
C SER A 109 6.52 1.94 -11.24
N GLY A 110 7.45 1.14 -10.69
CA GLY A 110 8.58 0.58 -11.44
C GLY A 110 9.66 1.58 -11.85
N ILE A 111 9.69 2.75 -11.21
CA ILE A 111 10.73 3.77 -11.40
C ILE A 111 11.29 4.20 -10.04
N VAL A 112 12.51 4.72 -10.04
CA VAL A 112 13.04 5.47 -8.92
C VAL A 112 12.36 6.84 -8.91
N LEU A 113 11.61 7.14 -7.85
CA LEU A 113 10.91 8.41 -7.71
C LEU A 113 11.95 9.52 -7.44
N PRO A 114 11.93 10.65 -8.17
CA PRO A 114 12.80 11.76 -7.86
C PRO A 114 12.58 12.29 -6.42
N TYR A 115 13.66 12.69 -5.75
CA TYR A 115 13.60 13.20 -4.38
C TYR A 115 12.61 14.36 -4.24
N GLY A 116 11.70 14.25 -3.30
CA GLY A 116 10.68 15.25 -3.05
C GLY A 116 9.52 15.27 -4.05
N ASP A 117 9.45 14.32 -4.95
CA ASP A 117 8.28 14.13 -5.81
C ASP A 117 7.14 13.42 -5.08
N THR A 118 5.98 13.44 -5.69
CA THR A 118 4.76 12.86 -5.12
C THR A 118 4.45 11.51 -5.70
N CYS A 119 4.03 10.57 -4.84
CA CYS A 119 3.36 9.35 -5.27
C CYS A 119 1.90 9.35 -4.83
N THR A 120 1.08 8.63 -5.57
CA THR A 120 -0.30 8.34 -5.20
C THR A 120 -0.39 6.90 -4.71
N VAL A 121 -0.75 6.74 -3.45
CA VAL A 121 -1.04 5.45 -2.83
C VAL A 121 -2.54 5.24 -2.88
N SER A 122 -2.99 4.15 -3.48
CA SER A 122 -4.42 3.80 -3.58
C SER A 122 -4.66 2.35 -3.18
N TRP A 123 -5.88 2.06 -2.75
CA TRP A 123 -6.24 0.72 -2.28
C TRP A 123 -7.64 0.32 -2.71
N GLU A 124 -7.78 -0.95 -2.94
CA GLU A 124 -9.05 -1.62 -3.18
C GLU A 124 -9.24 -2.71 -2.12
N ILE A 125 -10.42 -2.79 -1.56
CA ILE A 125 -10.74 -3.74 -0.48
C ILE A 125 -12.12 -4.34 -0.70
N ALA A 126 -12.30 -5.58 -0.26
CA ALA A 126 -13.60 -6.21 -0.20
C ALA A 126 -13.74 -7.02 1.09
N ASN A 127 -14.90 -6.89 1.73
CA ASN A 127 -15.32 -7.72 2.88
C ASN A 127 -14.34 -7.70 4.06
N LEU A 128 -13.66 -6.57 4.27
CA LEU A 128 -12.74 -6.36 5.38
C LEU A 128 -13.28 -5.31 6.35
N SER A 129 -13.01 -5.50 7.61
CA SER A 129 -13.20 -4.50 8.67
C SER A 129 -11.83 -3.96 9.10
N MET A 130 -11.79 -2.71 9.55
CA MET A 130 -10.58 -2.09 10.10
C MET A 130 -9.36 -2.23 9.16
N VAL A 131 -9.25 -1.30 8.21
CA VAL A 131 -8.13 -1.24 7.26
C VAL A 131 -7.15 -0.14 7.68
N TYR A 132 -5.85 -0.45 7.60
CA TYR A 132 -4.76 0.43 8.03
C TYR A 132 -3.71 0.53 6.93
N LEU A 133 -3.21 1.74 6.71
CA LEU A 133 -2.03 2.00 5.89
C LEU A 133 -0.88 2.44 6.82
N ASN A 134 0.21 1.68 6.85
CA ASN A 134 1.36 1.88 7.76
C ASN A 134 0.93 2.03 9.23
N GLY A 135 -0.08 1.26 9.65
CA GLY A 135 -0.60 1.31 11.02
C GLY A 135 -1.65 2.39 11.31
N GLU A 136 -1.84 3.34 10.39
CA GLU A 136 -2.86 4.38 10.52
C GLU A 136 -4.18 3.93 9.87
N PRO A 137 -5.33 4.14 10.53
CA PRO A 137 -6.62 3.76 9.97
C PRO A 137 -6.90 4.58 8.70
N VAL A 138 -7.41 3.92 7.66
CA VAL A 138 -7.78 4.56 6.41
C VAL A 138 -9.28 4.59 6.22
N ASP A 139 -9.75 5.69 5.59
CA ASP A 139 -11.13 5.81 5.15
C ASP A 139 -11.36 4.87 3.95
N THR A 140 -12.36 3.99 4.06
CA THR A 140 -12.72 3.05 3.01
C THR A 140 -13.42 3.73 1.83
N TYR A 141 -13.96 4.94 2.01
CA TYR A 141 -14.57 5.74 0.94
C TYR A 141 -13.54 6.58 0.17
N ARG A 142 -12.49 7.06 0.86
CA ARG A 142 -11.36 7.75 0.24
C ARG A 142 -10.23 6.76 0.03
N ASN A 143 -10.26 6.08 -1.09
CA ASN A 143 -9.36 4.97 -1.40
C ASN A 143 -8.00 5.40 -1.97
N LYS A 144 -7.56 6.64 -1.72
CA LYS A 144 -6.25 7.14 -2.16
C LYS A 144 -5.69 8.24 -1.28
N LYS A 145 -4.36 8.34 -1.25
CA LYS A 145 -3.58 9.39 -0.58
C LYS A 145 -2.42 9.80 -1.48
N VAL A 146 -2.18 11.10 -1.61
CA VAL A 146 -1.00 11.63 -2.31
C VAL A 146 0.03 12.01 -1.26
N LEU A 147 1.25 11.53 -1.42
CA LEU A 147 2.36 11.71 -0.48
C LEU A 147 3.60 12.19 -1.22
N ARG A 148 4.33 13.13 -0.62
CA ARG A 148 5.65 13.55 -1.08
C ARG A 148 6.70 12.74 -0.33
N LEU A 149 7.66 12.14 -1.08
CA LEU A 149 8.65 11.24 -0.50
C LEU A 149 10.07 11.84 -0.57
N PHE A 150 10.82 11.63 0.50
CA PHE A 150 12.20 12.09 0.65
C PHE A 150 13.19 10.96 0.95
N ALA A 151 12.71 9.74 1.04
CA ALA A 151 13.48 8.53 1.25
C ALA A 151 12.69 7.32 0.76
N ASP A 152 13.39 6.21 0.56
CA ASP A 152 12.78 4.92 0.29
C ASP A 152 11.67 4.65 1.29
N THR A 153 10.53 4.25 0.77
CA THR A 153 9.33 4.12 1.59
C THR A 153 8.62 2.81 1.28
N LYS A 154 8.38 2.04 2.34
CA LYS A 154 7.54 0.85 2.28
C LYS A 154 6.13 1.21 2.73
N PHE A 155 5.15 0.90 1.90
CA PHE A 155 3.73 1.00 2.22
C PHE A 155 3.20 -0.40 2.53
N THR A 156 2.56 -0.54 3.69
CA THR A 156 1.92 -1.78 4.14
C THR A 156 0.46 -1.48 4.40
N LEU A 157 -0.40 -2.11 3.60
CA LEU A 157 -1.84 -2.06 3.79
C LEU A 157 -2.28 -3.33 4.51
N THR A 158 -3.00 -3.20 5.62
CA THR A 158 -3.54 -4.34 6.37
C THR A 158 -5.03 -4.20 6.59
N GLY A 159 -5.75 -5.32 6.55
CA GLY A 159 -7.18 -5.36 6.85
C GLY A 159 -7.54 -6.64 7.59
N LYS A 160 -8.63 -6.63 8.36
CA LYS A 160 -9.09 -7.79 9.16
C LYS A 160 -10.44 -8.29 8.71
N PHE A 161 -10.58 -9.61 8.79
CA PHE A 161 -11.86 -10.31 8.71
C PHE A 161 -11.88 -11.39 9.81
N GLY A 162 -12.60 -11.15 10.91
CA GLY A 162 -12.52 -11.98 12.11
C GLY A 162 -11.07 -12.06 12.62
N ASP A 163 -10.58 -13.28 12.75
CA ASP A 163 -9.19 -13.55 13.20
C ASP A 163 -8.17 -13.52 12.05
N TYR A 164 -8.62 -13.38 10.79
CA TYR A 164 -7.74 -13.34 9.64
C TYR A 164 -7.22 -11.92 9.37
N THR A 165 -5.93 -11.84 9.07
CA THR A 165 -5.29 -10.58 8.64
C THR A 165 -4.84 -10.71 7.20
N PHE A 166 -5.21 -9.74 6.38
CA PHE A 166 -4.80 -9.60 4.99
C PHE A 166 -3.80 -8.46 4.89
N THR A 167 -2.76 -8.65 4.10
CA THR A 167 -1.69 -7.66 3.94
C THR A 167 -1.29 -7.59 2.48
N ASP A 168 -1.10 -6.37 1.96
CA ASP A 168 -0.42 -6.11 0.69
C ASP A 168 0.63 -5.01 0.91
N GLU A 169 1.79 -5.15 0.27
CA GLU A 169 2.93 -4.29 0.47
C GLU A 169 3.47 -3.79 -0.87
N LYS A 170 3.91 -2.52 -0.89
CA LYS A 170 4.61 -1.91 -2.01
C LYS A 170 5.79 -1.09 -1.49
N GLU A 171 6.87 -1.13 -2.23
CA GLU A 171 8.06 -0.34 -1.95
C GLU A 171 8.24 0.70 -3.05
N VAL A 172 8.64 1.91 -2.64
CA VAL A 172 9.01 3.00 -3.54
C VAL A 172 10.45 3.37 -3.22
N GLU A 173 11.31 3.19 -4.21
CA GLU A 173 12.68 3.68 -4.17
C GLU A 173 12.69 5.17 -4.50
N VAL A 174 13.42 5.97 -3.74
CA VAL A 174 13.54 7.43 -3.92
C VAL A 174 14.99 7.77 -4.22
N GLY A 175 15.22 8.48 -5.32
CA GLY A 175 16.54 8.99 -5.68
C GLY A 175 17.08 9.95 -4.62
N ASP A 176 18.39 10.20 -4.67
CA ASP A 176 18.97 11.21 -3.77
C ASP A 176 18.52 12.63 -4.15
N TRP A 177 18.86 13.61 -3.33
CA TRP A 177 18.43 15.00 -3.51
C TRP A 177 18.83 15.62 -4.86
N THR A 178 19.85 15.10 -5.54
CA THR A 178 20.30 15.58 -6.86
C THR A 178 19.39 15.17 -8.00
N THR A 179 18.47 14.22 -7.76
CA THR A 179 17.57 13.66 -8.78
C THR A 179 16.40 14.55 -9.14
N SER A 180 16.16 15.65 -8.40
CA SER A 180 15.05 16.57 -8.66
C SER A 180 15.43 18.04 -8.43
N LYS A 181 14.74 18.94 -9.14
CA LYS A 181 14.88 20.39 -8.91
C LYS A 181 14.47 20.78 -7.49
N PHE A 182 13.47 20.11 -6.95
CA PHE A 182 13.05 20.30 -5.56
C PHE A 182 14.18 19.98 -4.56
N GLY A 183 14.83 18.83 -4.73
CA GLY A 183 15.95 18.43 -3.90
C GLY A 183 17.15 19.39 -4.04
N LEU A 184 17.50 19.75 -5.27
CA LEU A 184 18.58 20.69 -5.52
C LEU A 184 18.36 22.05 -4.85
N VAL A 185 17.12 22.56 -4.84
CA VAL A 185 16.77 23.84 -4.19
C VAL A 185 16.70 23.73 -2.67
N SER A 186 16.14 22.64 -2.12
CA SER A 186 15.81 22.52 -0.68
C SER A 186 16.90 21.86 0.18
N LYS A 187 17.90 21.24 -0.43
CA LYS A 187 18.90 20.45 0.33
C LYS A 187 19.85 21.32 1.14
N TYR A 188 20.23 22.47 0.60
CA TYR A 188 21.22 23.36 1.23
C TYR A 188 20.69 24.80 1.29
N PRO A 189 21.13 25.60 2.26
CA PRO A 189 20.88 27.02 2.26
C PRO A 189 21.70 27.72 1.17
N TRP A 190 21.23 28.86 0.74
CA TRP A 190 21.77 29.62 -0.39
C TRP A 190 22.16 31.03 0.00
N ARG A 191 23.25 31.56 -0.60
CA ARG A 191 23.65 32.97 -0.52
C ARG A 191 23.74 33.58 -1.88
N TYR A 192 23.50 34.87 -1.99
CA TYR A 192 23.80 35.60 -3.20
C TYR A 192 25.32 35.56 -3.52
N ASP A 193 25.63 35.17 -4.74
CA ASP A 193 26.98 35.30 -5.32
C ASP A 193 27.07 36.57 -6.13
N SER A 194 26.16 36.77 -7.05
CA SER A 194 26.12 37.89 -7.96
C SER A 194 24.73 38.14 -8.53
N LEU A 195 24.57 39.28 -9.18
CA LEU A 195 23.39 39.62 -9.98
C LEU A 195 23.77 39.71 -11.44
N GLY A 196 22.79 39.57 -12.34
CA GLY A 196 23.06 39.64 -13.76
C GLY A 196 21.88 40.09 -14.58
N ARG A 197 22.13 40.30 -15.87
CA ARG A 197 21.13 40.43 -16.92
C ARG A 197 21.50 39.50 -18.06
N SER A 198 20.51 38.85 -18.61
CA SER A 198 20.63 38.03 -19.80
C SER A 198 19.56 38.37 -20.81
N SER A 199 19.87 38.21 -22.08
CA SER A 199 18.87 38.30 -23.16
C SER A 199 17.85 37.15 -23.04
N LEU A 200 16.75 37.26 -23.78
CA LEU A 200 15.69 36.25 -23.75
C LEU A 200 16.15 34.87 -24.25
N ASP A 201 17.16 34.84 -25.12
CA ASP A 201 17.83 33.60 -25.57
C ASP A 201 18.89 33.04 -24.60
N GLY A 202 19.10 33.72 -23.44
CA GLY A 202 19.97 33.26 -22.38
C GLY A 202 21.43 33.76 -22.46
N LYS A 203 21.80 34.63 -23.40
CA LYS A 203 23.13 35.22 -23.48
C LYS A 203 23.34 36.23 -22.35
N VAL A 204 24.40 36.06 -21.57
CA VAL A 204 24.77 37.00 -20.49
C VAL A 204 25.13 38.35 -21.08
N LEU A 205 24.42 39.39 -20.66
CA LEU A 205 24.66 40.76 -21.07
C LEU A 205 25.54 41.53 -20.09
N LYS A 206 25.29 41.33 -18.78
CA LYS A 206 26.05 41.97 -17.71
C LYS A 206 26.01 41.16 -16.43
N ARG A 207 27.10 41.18 -15.64
CA ARG A 207 27.14 40.68 -14.27
C ARG A 207 27.78 41.71 -13.35
N TRP A 208 27.37 41.71 -12.07
CA TRP A 208 27.93 42.55 -11.02
C TRP A 208 27.82 41.87 -9.66
N SER A 209 28.74 42.25 -8.78
CA SER A 209 28.72 41.74 -7.41
C SER A 209 27.58 42.35 -6.60
N VAL A 210 27.04 41.59 -5.66
CA VAL A 210 26.14 42.12 -4.62
C VAL A 210 26.98 42.82 -3.53
N THR A 211 26.31 43.61 -2.69
CA THR A 211 26.98 44.27 -1.55
C THR A 211 27.42 43.22 -0.51
N PRO A 212 28.41 43.55 0.37
CA PRO A 212 28.78 42.66 1.46
C PRO A 212 27.60 42.25 2.34
N GLU A 213 26.72 43.20 2.65
CA GLU A 213 25.52 42.97 3.48
C GLU A 213 24.52 42.01 2.82
N GLU A 214 24.42 42.04 1.49
CA GLU A 214 23.55 41.09 0.74
C GLU A 214 24.21 39.71 0.67
N LYS A 215 25.56 39.61 0.61
CA LYS A 215 26.28 38.34 0.65
C LYS A 215 26.14 37.61 1.98
N ASP A 216 25.91 38.33 3.06
CA ASP A 216 25.78 37.74 4.40
C ASP A 216 24.36 37.14 4.63
N VAL A 217 23.42 37.48 3.76
CA VAL A 217 22.04 36.95 3.87
C VAL A 217 21.99 35.52 3.34
N VAL A 218 21.51 34.60 4.18
CA VAL A 218 21.27 33.21 3.83
C VAL A 218 19.78 32.98 3.60
N TYR A 219 19.45 32.24 2.55
CA TYR A 219 18.09 31.87 2.16
C TYR A 219 17.90 30.38 2.36
N PHE A 220 16.82 30.02 3.09
CA PHE A 220 16.44 28.66 3.43
C PHE A 220 15.14 28.30 2.68
N TYR A 221 15.24 27.35 1.75
CA TYR A 221 14.11 26.79 1.04
C TYR A 221 13.72 25.47 1.69
N LEU A 222 12.82 25.52 2.65
CA LEU A 222 12.44 24.34 3.43
C LEU A 222 11.57 23.37 2.62
N ARG A 223 11.64 22.10 2.99
CA ARG A 223 10.86 21.00 2.35
C ARG A 223 9.36 21.17 2.46
N GLU A 224 8.89 21.89 3.49
CA GLU A 224 7.49 22.23 3.71
C GLU A 224 6.98 23.29 2.73
N GLY A 225 7.80 23.77 1.82
CA GLY A 225 7.44 24.81 0.86
C GLY A 225 7.51 26.22 1.43
N ILE A 226 8.33 26.44 2.44
CA ILE A 226 8.55 27.73 3.10
C ILE A 226 9.94 28.24 2.74
N LEU A 227 10.02 29.48 2.32
CA LEU A 227 11.25 30.25 2.12
C LEU A 227 11.36 31.34 3.16
N TYR A 228 12.48 31.44 3.84
CA TYR A 228 12.85 32.58 4.68
C TYR A 228 14.32 32.96 4.51
N SER A 229 14.73 34.07 5.11
CA SER A 229 16.13 34.51 5.10
C SER A 229 16.66 34.71 6.51
N SER A 230 17.97 34.58 6.68
CA SER A 230 18.66 34.85 7.97
C SER A 230 18.47 36.30 8.46
N LYS A 231 18.17 37.22 7.56
CA LYS A 231 17.92 38.64 7.89
C LYS A 231 16.59 38.84 8.61
N ASP A 232 15.57 38.03 8.28
CA ASP A 232 14.23 38.10 8.88
C ASP A 232 13.55 36.72 8.77
N SER A 233 13.75 35.87 9.77
CA SER A 233 13.15 34.54 9.83
C SER A 233 11.65 34.54 10.12
N SER A 234 11.10 35.67 10.61
CA SER A 234 9.66 35.82 10.84
C SER A 234 8.88 36.02 9.56
N ARG A 235 9.54 36.51 8.50
CA ARG A 235 8.94 36.73 7.20
C ARG A 235 9.13 35.53 6.31
N THR A 236 8.11 34.69 6.23
CA THR A 236 8.10 33.50 5.39
C THR A 236 7.37 33.77 4.06
N ASN A 237 7.80 33.09 3.00
CA ASN A 237 7.18 33.10 1.69
C ASN A 237 6.94 31.66 1.23
N PRO A 238 5.76 31.32 0.71
CA PRO A 238 5.54 30.02 0.11
C PRO A 238 6.35 29.87 -1.18
N TRP A 239 6.89 28.65 -1.40
CA TRP A 239 7.58 28.32 -2.63
C TRP A 239 7.26 26.89 -3.08
N TYR A 240 7.32 26.64 -4.38
CA TYR A 240 7.23 25.31 -4.98
C TYR A 240 7.83 25.29 -6.38
N ILE A 241 8.23 24.12 -6.84
CA ILE A 241 8.65 23.87 -8.21
C ILE A 241 7.40 23.60 -9.05
N LEU A 242 7.22 24.39 -10.12
CA LEU A 242 6.10 24.22 -11.05
C LEU A 242 6.43 23.21 -12.16
N ASP A 243 7.64 23.32 -12.71
CA ASP A 243 8.19 22.44 -13.74
C ASP A 243 9.74 22.45 -13.72
N GLU A 244 10.38 21.75 -14.64
CA GLU A 244 11.83 21.61 -14.77
C GLU A 244 12.61 22.95 -14.79
N ASN A 245 11.97 24.04 -15.19
CA ASN A 245 12.62 25.34 -15.39
C ASN A 245 11.93 26.48 -14.63
N THR A 246 10.98 26.16 -13.75
CA THR A 246 10.10 27.17 -13.15
C THR A 246 9.92 26.94 -11.66
N ILE A 247 10.18 27.99 -10.87
CA ILE A 247 9.91 28.08 -9.44
C ILE A 247 8.86 29.17 -9.19
N VAL A 248 7.95 28.91 -8.28
CA VAL A 248 7.00 29.91 -7.78
C VAL A 248 7.40 30.32 -6.37
N ILE A 249 7.55 31.61 -6.15
CA ILE A 249 7.87 32.19 -4.84
C ILE A 249 6.86 33.28 -4.53
N ASN A 250 6.13 33.12 -3.45
CA ASN A 250 5.07 34.05 -3.04
C ASN A 250 4.09 34.41 -4.19
N GLY A 251 3.65 33.37 -4.93
CA GLY A 251 2.76 33.51 -6.09
C GLY A 251 3.41 34.07 -7.37
N SER A 252 4.67 34.49 -7.32
CA SER A 252 5.38 34.99 -8.50
C SER A 252 6.11 33.88 -9.22
N VAL A 253 5.78 33.68 -10.49
CA VAL A 253 6.42 32.69 -11.38
C VAL A 253 7.78 33.23 -11.83
N ARG A 254 8.83 32.41 -11.70
CA ARG A 254 10.22 32.77 -12.01
C ARG A 254 10.89 31.61 -12.76
N LYS A 255 11.80 31.95 -13.67
CA LYS A 255 12.66 30.95 -14.31
C LYS A 255 13.66 30.43 -13.29
N LEU A 256 13.87 29.10 -13.28
CA LEU A 256 14.82 28.41 -12.43
C LEU A 256 15.87 27.67 -13.26
N GLN A 257 17.14 27.85 -12.90
CA GLN A 257 18.24 26.99 -13.31
C GLN A 257 18.97 26.60 -12.02
N VAL A 258 19.11 25.32 -11.73
CA VAL A 258 19.78 24.85 -10.53
C VAL A 258 20.52 23.55 -10.81
N ASP A 259 21.73 23.47 -10.27
CA ASP A 259 22.55 22.27 -10.17
C ASP A 259 23.10 22.12 -8.73
N ASP A 260 24.02 21.21 -8.53
CA ASP A 260 24.63 20.92 -7.23
C ASP A 260 25.60 22.01 -6.72
N LYS A 261 25.79 23.10 -7.44
CA LYS A 261 26.75 24.19 -7.12
C LYS A 261 26.13 25.55 -7.08
N GLN A 262 25.15 25.77 -7.97
CA GLN A 262 24.62 27.09 -8.25
C GLN A 262 23.12 27.05 -8.49
N MET A 263 22.42 28.08 -8.05
CA MET A 263 21.03 28.34 -8.38
C MET A 263 20.90 29.73 -9.01
N ILE A 264 20.17 29.81 -10.13
CA ILE A 264 19.82 31.06 -10.80
C ILE A 264 18.31 31.17 -10.83
N ILE A 265 17.78 32.23 -10.22
CA ILE A 265 16.37 32.58 -10.26
C ILE A 265 16.24 33.86 -11.07
N SER A 266 15.46 33.83 -12.15
CA SER A 266 15.36 34.97 -13.06
C SER A 266 13.91 35.41 -13.22
N TYR A 267 13.71 36.73 -13.40
CA TYR A 267 12.44 37.33 -13.80
C TYR A 267 12.64 38.34 -14.93
N GLN A 268 11.61 38.55 -15.74
CA GLN A 268 11.66 39.51 -16.83
C GLN A 268 11.59 40.96 -16.30
N THR A 269 12.39 41.81 -16.86
CA THR A 269 12.41 43.26 -16.58
C THR A 269 12.71 44.04 -17.86
N GLU A 270 12.33 45.28 -17.90
CA GLU A 270 12.68 46.21 -19.00
C GLU A 270 14.05 46.84 -18.72
N ASN A 271 14.90 46.91 -19.74
CA ASN A 271 16.17 47.58 -19.70
C ASN A 271 16.38 48.37 -21.01
N HIS A 272 16.30 49.70 -20.94
CA HIS A 272 16.40 50.61 -22.09
C HIS A 272 15.43 50.31 -23.26
N GLY A 273 14.19 49.95 -22.94
CA GLY A 273 13.18 49.59 -23.91
C GLY A 273 13.21 48.13 -24.40
N GLU A 274 14.16 47.32 -23.92
CA GLU A 274 14.24 45.91 -24.24
C GLU A 274 13.86 45.04 -23.03
N ILE A 275 13.12 43.93 -23.26
CA ILE A 275 12.81 42.98 -22.22
C ILE A 275 14.01 42.03 -22.07
N VAL A 276 14.51 41.91 -20.86
CA VAL A 276 15.64 41.06 -20.49
C VAL A 276 15.32 40.21 -19.24
N TRP A 277 16.08 39.18 -19.02
CA TRP A 277 16.09 38.46 -17.73
C TRP A 277 16.94 39.23 -16.72
N PHE A 278 16.42 39.47 -15.54
CA PHE A 278 17.21 39.82 -14.35
C PHE A 278 17.51 38.57 -13.58
N ASP A 279 18.81 38.25 -13.42
CA ASP A 279 19.29 37.00 -12.85
C ASP A 279 19.79 37.22 -11.43
N MET A 280 19.21 36.52 -10.48
CA MET A 280 19.70 36.40 -9.11
C MET A 280 20.51 35.08 -9.03
N ILE A 281 21.78 35.15 -8.76
CA ILE A 281 22.71 34.01 -8.77
C ILE A 281 23.13 33.71 -7.35
N PHE A 282 22.91 32.46 -6.96
CA PHE A 282 23.17 31.97 -5.62
C PHE A 282 24.19 30.84 -5.67
N LYS A 283 24.95 30.72 -4.58
CA LYS A 283 25.82 29.57 -4.25
C LYS A 283 25.43 28.97 -2.92
N HIS A 284 25.80 27.72 -2.71
CA HIS A 284 25.58 27.07 -1.42
C HIS A 284 26.28 27.87 -0.30
N ALA A 285 25.57 28.07 0.80
CA ALA A 285 26.11 28.60 2.04
C ALA A 285 26.69 27.43 2.87
N SER A 286 27.82 26.87 2.41
CA SER A 286 28.40 25.63 2.97
C SER A 286 28.93 25.77 4.40
N ASP A 287 29.06 26.98 4.90
CA ASP A 287 29.45 27.34 6.26
C ASP A 287 28.28 27.43 7.23
N VAL A 288 27.06 27.31 6.71
CA VAL A 288 25.81 27.36 7.51
C VAL A 288 25.22 25.94 7.55
N PRO A 289 24.92 25.41 8.75
CA PRO A 289 24.20 24.14 8.86
C PRO A 289 22.86 24.23 8.08
N ASN A 290 22.43 23.12 7.50
CA ASN A 290 21.03 23.02 7.10
C ASN A 290 20.17 23.31 8.32
N ASP A 291 19.02 23.94 8.09
CA ASP A 291 18.06 24.21 9.16
C ASP A 291 17.91 22.94 10.03
N PRO A 292 18.09 23.03 11.35
CA PRO A 292 17.84 21.88 12.20
C PRO A 292 16.41 21.45 12.07
N ASP A 293 16.22 20.16 11.86
CA ASP A 293 14.92 19.45 11.84
C ASP A 293 14.02 19.81 13.03
#